data_0d3297619ada2909ab8e7beea0e05392
#
_entry.id   0d3297619ada2909ab8e7beea0e05392
#
_cell.length_a   1.000
_cell.length_b   1.000
_cell.length_c   1.000
_cell.angle_alpha   90.00
_cell.angle_beta   90.00
_cell.angle_gamma   90.00
#
_symmetry.space_group_name_H-M   'P 1'
#
loop_
_entity.id
_entity.type
_entity.pdbx_description
1 polymer ?
#
loop_
_entity_poly.entity_id
_entity_poly.type
_entity_poly.pdbx_seq_one_letter_code
_entity_poly.pdbx_strand_id
1 'polypeptide(L)'
;MDHAHTSGAVGVAAYDTTLRDGAQQQSVSFTVEDKLAVARLLDALGVAYIEAGWPGAIPKDTELFGRVRDELDLRTARLVAFGSTCRPGAAAADDPQVRALIDSGAPVITIVAKSDPVHVERALRTTREENLRMVRETVGVLLAAGREVMVDLEHYFDGLGHDPGYGLQVALTA
;
A
#
# COMPACT_ATOMS: atom_id res chain seq x y z
N MET A 1 31.72 3.23 -35.80
CA MET A 1 31.05 3.79 -34.59
C MET A 1 29.77 3.01 -34.38
N ASP A 2 29.87 1.91 -33.62
CA ASP A 2 28.75 1.03 -33.31
C ASP A 2 27.96 1.62 -32.14
N HIS A 3 26.76 2.10 -32.44
CA HIS A 3 25.77 2.40 -31.39
C HIS A 3 25.11 1.09 -30.98
N ALA A 4 25.66 0.41 -29.98
CA ALA A 4 25.00 -0.67 -29.29
C ALA A 4 23.77 -0.12 -28.57
N HIS A 5 22.59 -0.29 -29.17
CA HIS A 5 21.32 -0.16 -28.48
C HIS A 5 21.21 -1.31 -27.47
N THR A 6 21.63 -1.06 -26.23
CA THR A 6 21.20 -1.90 -25.11
C THR A 6 19.69 -1.71 -24.94
N SER A 7 18.89 -2.61 -25.52
CA SER A 7 17.49 -2.74 -25.17
C SER A 7 17.43 -3.21 -23.72
N GLY A 8 17.30 -2.29 -22.78
CA GLY A 8 16.94 -2.62 -21.40
C GLY A 8 15.58 -3.33 -21.46
N ALA A 9 15.56 -4.62 -21.21
CA ALA A 9 14.31 -5.32 -21.00
C ALA A 9 13.58 -4.60 -19.86
N VAL A 10 12.40 -4.06 -20.16
CA VAL A 10 11.51 -3.51 -19.12
C VAL A 10 11.03 -4.71 -18.32
N GLY A 11 11.64 -4.92 -17.15
CA GLY A 11 11.25 -5.99 -16.25
C GLY A 11 9.83 -5.70 -15.72
N VAL A 12 8.94 -6.67 -15.84
CA VAL A 12 7.63 -6.63 -15.19
C VAL A 12 7.80 -7.15 -13.76
N ALA A 13 7.38 -6.37 -12.77
CA ALA A 13 7.33 -6.79 -11.37
C ALA A 13 5.91 -7.21 -11.00
N ALA A 14 5.75 -8.45 -10.52
CA ALA A 14 4.47 -8.93 -10.02
C ALA A 14 4.25 -8.41 -8.59
N TYR A 15 3.05 -7.89 -8.33
CA TYR A 15 2.58 -7.44 -7.01
C TYR A 15 1.38 -8.33 -6.61
N ASP A 16 1.53 -9.14 -5.58
CA ASP A 16 0.52 -10.10 -5.12
C ASP A 16 -0.24 -9.58 -3.91
N THR A 17 -1.56 -9.63 -3.95
CA THR A 17 -2.47 -9.18 -2.89
C THR A 17 -3.24 -10.31 -2.21
N THR A 18 -2.87 -11.57 -2.45
CA THR A 18 -3.56 -12.74 -1.91
C THR A 18 -3.72 -12.67 -0.39
N LEU A 19 -2.69 -12.22 0.32
CA LEU A 19 -2.68 -12.20 1.78
C LEU A 19 -3.41 -11.00 2.40
N ARG A 20 -3.72 -9.96 1.63
CA ARG A 20 -4.50 -8.81 2.12
C ARG A 20 -5.88 -8.75 1.47
N ASP A 21 -5.98 -8.44 0.19
CA ASP A 21 -7.25 -8.31 -0.52
C ASP A 21 -7.91 -9.68 -0.74
N GLY A 22 -7.13 -10.67 -1.16
CA GLY A 22 -7.60 -12.04 -1.29
C GLY A 22 -8.13 -12.64 0.01
N ALA A 23 -7.57 -12.25 1.16
CA ALA A 23 -8.03 -12.67 2.48
C ALA A 23 -9.40 -12.09 2.89
N GLN A 24 -9.91 -11.09 2.15
CA GLN A 24 -11.24 -10.50 2.39
C GLN A 24 -12.36 -11.24 1.63
N GLN A 25 -12.00 -12.24 0.82
CA GLN A 25 -12.97 -13.05 0.08
C GLN A 25 -13.87 -13.84 1.05
N GLN A 26 -15.14 -13.99 0.67
CA GLN A 26 -16.09 -14.80 1.43
C GLN A 26 -15.56 -16.24 1.57
N SER A 27 -15.62 -16.80 2.76
CA SER A 27 -15.14 -18.14 3.08
C SER A 27 -13.61 -18.35 3.05
N VAL A 28 -12.82 -17.30 2.90
CA VAL A 28 -11.38 -17.34 3.07
C VAL A 28 -11.00 -16.87 4.47
N SER A 29 -10.24 -17.66 5.19
CA SER A 29 -9.71 -17.26 6.51
C SER A 29 -8.31 -17.83 6.67
N PHE A 30 -7.29 -16.98 6.56
CA PHE A 30 -5.92 -17.37 6.84
C PHE A 30 -5.60 -17.17 8.32
N THR A 31 -4.90 -18.12 8.92
CA THR A 31 -4.15 -17.90 10.17
C THR A 31 -2.86 -17.14 9.87
N VAL A 32 -2.13 -16.73 10.91
CA VAL A 32 -0.81 -16.11 10.71
C VAL A 32 0.17 -17.12 10.10
N GLU A 33 0.09 -18.38 10.55
CA GLU A 33 0.87 -19.49 10.01
C GLU A 33 0.61 -19.70 8.51
N ASP A 34 -0.66 -19.67 8.09
CA ASP A 34 -1.04 -19.79 6.67
C ASP A 34 -0.43 -18.63 5.86
N LYS A 35 -0.52 -17.39 6.37
CA LYS A 35 0.05 -16.21 5.70
C LYS A 35 1.57 -16.33 5.56
N LEU A 36 2.28 -16.79 6.59
CA LEU A 36 3.72 -17.02 6.53
C LEU A 36 4.08 -18.13 5.52
N ALA A 37 3.30 -19.22 5.46
CA ALA A 37 3.50 -20.29 4.50
C ALA A 37 3.27 -19.84 3.06
N VAL A 38 2.17 -19.11 2.80
CA VAL A 38 1.85 -18.57 1.48
C VAL A 38 2.90 -17.53 1.05
N ALA A 39 3.38 -16.67 1.96
CA ALA A 39 4.43 -15.71 1.63
C ALA A 39 5.71 -16.39 1.14
N ARG A 40 6.12 -17.52 1.76
CA ARG A 40 7.28 -18.32 1.30
C ARG A 40 7.05 -18.93 -0.09
N LEU A 41 5.82 -19.37 -0.39
CA LEU A 41 5.48 -19.91 -1.71
C LEU A 41 5.50 -18.82 -2.79
N LEU A 42 4.99 -17.64 -2.50
CA LEU A 42 5.01 -16.50 -3.42
C LEU A 42 6.44 -16.02 -3.69
N ASP A 43 7.30 -16.00 -2.66
CA ASP A 43 8.72 -15.69 -2.81
C ASP A 43 9.43 -16.71 -3.70
N ALA A 44 9.18 -18.01 -3.48
CA ALA A 44 9.73 -19.09 -4.30
C ALA A 44 9.22 -19.05 -5.75
N LEU A 45 8.03 -18.52 -5.99
CA LEU A 45 7.45 -18.28 -7.33
C LEU A 45 8.13 -17.09 -8.03
N GLY A 46 8.84 -16.22 -7.30
CA GLY A 46 9.52 -15.05 -7.86
C GLY A 46 8.65 -13.80 -7.92
N VAL A 47 7.61 -13.69 -7.09
CA VAL A 47 6.82 -12.47 -6.94
C VAL A 47 7.70 -11.37 -6.35
N ALA A 48 7.61 -10.16 -6.89
CA ALA A 48 8.45 -9.05 -6.45
C ALA A 48 7.92 -8.38 -5.17
N TYR A 49 6.60 -8.28 -5.01
CA TYR A 49 5.95 -7.64 -3.87
C TYR A 49 4.82 -8.50 -3.34
N ILE A 50 4.76 -8.69 -2.02
CA ILE A 50 3.72 -9.45 -1.31
C ILE A 50 3.02 -8.52 -0.34
N GLU A 51 1.79 -8.12 -0.65
CA GLU A 51 0.94 -7.33 0.24
C GLU A 51 0.35 -8.23 1.31
N ALA A 52 0.93 -8.17 2.51
CA ALA A 52 0.71 -9.18 3.53
C ALA A 52 -0.47 -8.88 4.47
N GLY A 53 -0.88 -7.61 4.58
CA GLY A 53 -1.98 -7.26 5.47
C GLY A 53 -2.02 -5.78 5.83
N TRP A 54 -2.98 -5.43 6.70
CA TRP A 54 -3.24 -4.08 7.19
C TRP A 54 -2.95 -3.98 8.69
N PRO A 55 -1.69 -3.70 9.08
CA PRO A 55 -1.31 -3.54 10.47
C PRO A 55 -2.01 -2.32 11.09
N GLY A 56 -2.38 -2.42 12.37
CA GLY A 56 -3.13 -1.39 13.09
C GLY A 56 -4.63 -1.40 12.85
N ALA A 57 -5.12 -1.92 11.72
CA ALA A 57 -6.55 -2.08 11.45
C ALA A 57 -7.04 -3.50 11.74
N ILE A 58 -6.23 -4.50 11.39
CA ILE A 58 -6.55 -5.92 11.56
C ILE A 58 -5.58 -6.53 12.58
N PRO A 59 -6.05 -7.00 13.74
CA PRO A 59 -5.17 -7.54 14.80
C PRO A 59 -4.27 -8.67 14.32
N LYS A 60 -4.80 -9.61 13.54
CA LYS A 60 -4.06 -10.71 12.92
C LYS A 60 -2.91 -10.22 12.03
N ASP A 61 -3.13 -9.15 11.27
CA ASP A 61 -2.10 -8.58 10.40
C ASP A 61 -1.03 -7.87 11.22
N THR A 62 -1.42 -7.20 12.32
CA THR A 62 -0.45 -6.64 13.26
C THR A 62 0.42 -7.73 13.88
N GLU A 63 -0.17 -8.87 14.26
CA GLU A 63 0.57 -10.03 14.75
C GLU A 63 1.53 -10.57 13.68
N LEU A 64 1.06 -10.73 12.44
CA LEU A 64 1.89 -11.16 11.32
C LEU A 64 3.15 -10.31 11.19
N PHE A 65 3.00 -8.97 11.11
CA PHE A 65 4.15 -8.07 10.97
C PHE A 65 5.08 -8.09 12.20
N GLY A 66 4.58 -8.39 13.40
CA GLY A 66 5.43 -8.65 14.56
C GLY A 66 6.29 -9.90 14.43
N ARG A 67 5.80 -10.92 13.74
CA ARG A 67 6.47 -12.24 13.60
C ARG A 67 7.38 -12.34 12.36
N VAL A 68 7.11 -11.58 11.29
CA VAL A 68 7.84 -11.72 10.02
C VAL A 68 9.34 -11.48 10.16
N ARG A 69 9.77 -10.64 11.08
CA ARG A 69 11.20 -10.35 11.31
C ARG A 69 12.00 -11.60 11.68
N ASP A 70 11.39 -12.46 12.49
CA ASP A 70 12.08 -13.64 13.06
C ASP A 70 11.72 -14.93 12.32
N GLU A 71 10.60 -14.98 11.62
CA GLU A 71 10.04 -16.20 11.05
C GLU A 71 9.99 -16.22 9.52
N LEU A 72 10.21 -15.08 8.84
CA LEU A 72 10.10 -15.00 7.38
C LEU A 72 11.39 -14.48 6.76
N ASP A 73 12.10 -15.35 6.03
CA ASP A 73 13.26 -15.00 5.21
C ASP A 73 12.85 -15.05 3.73
N LEU A 74 12.72 -13.88 3.10
CA LEU A 74 12.36 -13.72 1.69
C LEU A 74 13.63 -13.40 0.89
N ARG A 75 13.81 -14.10 -0.24
CA ARG A 75 14.99 -13.97 -1.11
C ARG A 75 14.75 -13.04 -2.29
N THR A 76 13.55 -13.01 -2.79
CA THR A 76 13.13 -12.29 -4.00
C THR A 76 12.11 -11.23 -3.68
N ALA A 77 11.09 -11.59 -2.93
CA ALA A 77 9.95 -10.72 -2.66
C ALA A 77 10.26 -9.68 -1.57
N ARG A 78 9.66 -8.51 -1.73
CA ARG A 78 9.60 -7.49 -0.68
C ARG A 78 8.23 -7.50 -0.03
N LEU A 79 8.20 -7.55 1.28
CA LEU A 79 6.94 -7.52 2.03
C LEU A 79 6.36 -6.11 2.03
N VAL A 80 5.04 -6.02 1.82
CA VAL A 80 4.31 -4.76 1.76
C VAL A 80 3.27 -4.72 2.88
N ALA A 81 3.25 -3.62 3.63
CA ALA A 81 2.14 -3.29 4.52
C ALA A 81 1.16 -2.37 3.80
N PHE A 82 -0.13 -2.71 3.85
CA PHE A 82 -1.20 -1.89 3.28
C PHE A 82 -1.85 -1.02 4.35
N GLY A 83 -2.28 0.17 3.97
CA GLY A 83 -3.03 1.06 4.83
C GLY A 83 -3.74 2.19 4.09
N SER A 84 -4.19 3.18 4.85
CA SER A 84 -4.82 4.38 4.30
C SER A 84 -3.97 5.63 4.58
N THR A 85 -4.34 6.74 3.96
CA THR A 85 -3.88 8.07 4.39
C THR A 85 -4.27 8.35 5.83
N CYS A 86 -3.65 9.33 6.47
CA CYS A 86 -4.09 9.83 7.78
C CYS A 86 -5.57 10.27 7.72
N ARG A 87 -6.19 10.37 8.90
CA ARG A 87 -7.60 10.80 9.01
C ARG A 87 -7.74 12.30 8.71
N PRO A 88 -8.92 12.73 8.22
CA PRO A 88 -9.23 14.14 8.06
C PRO A 88 -8.98 14.94 9.36
N GLY A 89 -8.33 16.09 9.25
CA GLY A 89 -7.98 16.95 10.38
C GLY A 89 -6.82 16.46 11.25
N ALA A 90 -6.27 15.27 11.04
CA ALA A 90 -5.12 14.78 11.77
C ALA A 90 -3.81 15.08 11.03
N ALA A 91 -2.75 15.41 11.79
CA ALA A 91 -1.40 15.41 11.22
C ALA A 91 -0.95 13.96 10.97
N ALA A 92 -0.37 13.68 9.80
CA ALA A 92 0.02 12.31 9.43
C ALA A 92 1.03 11.70 10.41
N ALA A 93 1.95 12.51 10.94
CA ALA A 93 2.96 12.05 11.91
C ALA A 93 2.35 11.58 13.24
N ASP A 94 1.16 12.07 13.59
CA ASP A 94 0.46 11.74 14.84
C ASP A 94 -0.67 10.72 14.65
N ASP A 95 -0.97 10.36 13.40
CA ASP A 95 -2.05 9.43 13.11
C ASP A 95 -1.65 7.98 13.50
N PRO A 96 -2.44 7.30 14.34
CA PRO A 96 -2.13 5.94 14.79
C PRO A 96 -2.02 4.93 13.68
N GLN A 97 -2.78 5.10 12.58
CA GLN A 97 -2.71 4.20 11.43
C GLN A 97 -1.38 4.36 10.70
N VAL A 98 -0.92 5.59 10.46
CA VAL A 98 0.38 5.88 9.83
C VAL A 98 1.52 5.35 10.71
N ARG A 99 1.42 5.53 12.02
CA ARG A 99 2.40 4.95 12.97
C ARG A 99 2.44 3.43 12.90
N ALA A 100 1.28 2.77 12.89
CA ALA A 100 1.22 1.31 12.80
C ALA A 100 1.86 0.78 11.49
N LEU A 101 1.73 1.51 10.39
CA LEU A 101 2.42 1.19 9.13
C LEU A 101 3.95 1.28 9.29
N ILE A 102 4.46 2.32 9.92
CA ILE A 102 5.90 2.47 10.19
C ILE A 102 6.39 1.36 11.12
N ASP A 103 5.66 1.10 12.21
CA ASP A 103 6.00 0.12 13.25
C ASP A 103 5.95 -1.33 12.74
N SER A 104 5.20 -1.60 11.66
CA SER A 104 5.18 -2.90 10.98
C SER A 104 6.57 -3.38 10.55
N GLY A 105 7.50 -2.45 10.34
CA GLY A 105 8.83 -2.77 9.84
C GLY A 105 8.89 -3.14 8.36
N ALA A 106 7.76 -3.17 7.64
CA ALA A 106 7.73 -3.48 6.21
C ALA A 106 8.59 -2.49 5.42
N PRO A 107 9.43 -2.97 4.48
CA PRO A 107 10.27 -2.10 3.66
C PRO A 107 9.46 -1.26 2.66
N VAL A 108 8.29 -1.75 2.27
CA VAL A 108 7.37 -1.11 1.33
C VAL A 108 6.02 -0.91 2.00
N ILE A 109 5.41 0.24 1.79
CA ILE A 109 4.07 0.56 2.29
C ILE A 109 3.21 1.00 1.12
N THR A 110 2.06 0.35 0.94
CA THR A 110 1.03 0.80 0.01
C THR A 110 -0.06 1.51 0.80
N ILE A 111 -0.37 2.74 0.42
CA ILE A 111 -1.51 3.47 0.98
C ILE A 111 -2.61 3.65 -0.06
N VAL A 112 -3.85 3.40 0.34
CA VAL A 112 -5.00 3.75 -0.48
C VAL A 112 -5.31 5.24 -0.36
N ALA A 113 -5.42 5.91 -1.51
CA ALA A 113 -5.84 7.30 -1.61
C ALA A 113 -7.12 7.41 -2.45
N LYS A 114 -8.13 8.11 -1.93
CA LYS A 114 -9.36 8.35 -2.70
C LYS A 114 -9.07 9.34 -3.83
N SER A 115 -9.29 8.92 -5.07
CA SER A 115 -9.08 9.72 -6.27
C SER A 115 -10.37 10.09 -7.01
N ASP A 116 -11.50 9.55 -6.57
CA ASP A 116 -12.84 9.97 -6.99
C ASP A 116 -13.40 11.03 -6.03
N PRO A 117 -13.75 12.24 -6.51
CA PRO A 117 -14.30 13.31 -5.67
C PRO A 117 -15.59 12.90 -4.94
N VAL A 118 -16.41 12.04 -5.53
CA VAL A 118 -17.64 11.54 -4.88
C VAL A 118 -17.30 10.70 -3.65
N HIS A 119 -16.23 9.90 -3.71
CA HIS A 119 -15.77 9.10 -2.57
C HIS A 119 -15.11 9.96 -1.49
N VAL A 120 -14.41 11.02 -1.86
CA VAL A 120 -13.85 11.98 -0.89
C VAL A 120 -14.98 12.62 -0.07
N GLU A 121 -16.03 13.10 -0.74
CA GLU A 121 -17.13 13.80 -0.09
C GLU A 121 -18.04 12.85 0.72
N ARG A 122 -18.35 11.66 0.19
CA ARG A 122 -19.32 10.74 0.82
C ARG A 122 -18.70 9.72 1.76
N ALA A 123 -17.55 9.16 1.41
CA ALA A 123 -16.90 8.13 2.22
C ALA A 123 -15.94 8.74 3.26
N LEU A 124 -15.03 9.63 2.84
CA LEU A 124 -14.14 10.32 3.78
C LEU A 124 -14.81 11.48 4.52
N ARG A 125 -15.93 12.01 3.98
CA ARG A 125 -16.66 13.16 4.55
C ARG A 125 -15.78 14.37 4.77
N THR A 126 -14.96 14.67 3.78
CA THR A 126 -13.99 15.76 3.82
C THR A 126 -13.94 16.53 2.50
N THR A 127 -13.12 17.58 2.43
CA THR A 127 -12.93 18.36 1.20
C THR A 127 -11.84 17.74 0.32
N ARG A 128 -11.82 18.12 -0.94
CA ARG A 128 -10.82 17.69 -1.92
C ARG A 128 -9.42 18.20 -1.53
N GLU A 129 -9.31 19.44 -1.06
CA GLU A 129 -8.08 20.05 -0.58
C GLU A 129 -7.50 19.29 0.61
N GLU A 130 -8.38 18.92 1.55
CA GLU A 130 -7.97 18.14 2.71
C GLU A 130 -7.49 16.73 2.30
N ASN A 131 -8.18 16.08 1.35
CA ASN A 131 -7.71 14.78 0.83
C ASN A 131 -6.32 14.90 0.18
N LEU A 132 -6.07 15.93 -0.61
CA LEU A 132 -4.73 16.18 -1.19
C LEU A 132 -3.67 16.42 -0.10
N ARG A 133 -4.03 17.16 0.97
CA ARG A 133 -3.13 17.34 2.13
C ARG A 133 -2.83 16.00 2.79
N MET A 134 -3.86 15.18 3.06
CA MET A 134 -3.73 13.85 3.67
C MET A 134 -2.79 12.94 2.86
N VAL A 135 -2.94 12.90 1.54
CA VAL A 135 -2.06 12.12 0.65
C VAL A 135 -0.62 12.61 0.77
N ARG A 136 -0.39 13.91 0.56
CA ARG A 136 0.96 14.50 0.59
C ARG A 136 1.66 14.28 1.92
N GLU A 137 0.98 14.56 3.04
CA GLU A 137 1.59 14.42 4.36
C GLU A 137 1.87 12.96 4.71
N THR A 138 0.96 12.04 4.37
CA THR A 138 1.16 10.61 4.65
C THR A 138 2.36 10.08 3.86
N VAL A 139 2.41 10.34 2.54
CA VAL A 139 3.56 9.94 1.72
C VAL A 139 4.86 10.53 2.29
N GLY A 140 4.86 11.83 2.61
CA GLY A 140 6.05 12.50 3.17
C GLY A 140 6.54 11.89 4.47
N VAL A 141 5.64 11.54 5.40
CA VAL A 141 5.97 10.90 6.68
C VAL A 141 6.55 9.50 6.47
N LEU A 142 5.96 8.70 5.58
CA LEU A 142 6.42 7.34 5.29
C LEU A 142 7.80 7.35 4.60
N LEU A 143 8.01 8.25 3.64
CA LEU A 143 9.32 8.44 2.99
C LEU A 143 10.38 8.89 3.99
N ALA A 144 10.05 9.84 4.89
CA ALA A 144 10.95 10.31 5.95
C ALA A 144 11.32 9.18 6.94
N ALA A 145 10.43 8.19 7.12
CA ALA A 145 10.71 6.98 7.90
C ALA A 145 11.53 5.93 7.12
N GLY A 146 12.03 6.25 5.91
CA GLY A 146 12.86 5.37 5.09
C GLY A 146 12.10 4.25 4.39
N ARG A 147 10.78 4.40 4.21
CA ARG A 147 9.96 3.41 3.51
C ARG A 147 9.86 3.74 2.03
N GLU A 148 9.83 2.71 1.18
CA GLU A 148 9.32 2.85 -0.18
C GLU A 148 7.80 2.97 -0.10
N VAL A 149 7.22 3.89 -0.87
CA VAL A 149 5.77 4.14 -0.84
C VAL A 149 5.17 3.88 -2.20
N MET A 150 4.11 3.09 -2.21
CA MET A 150 3.20 2.94 -3.34
C MET A 150 1.86 3.56 -2.98
N VAL A 151 1.20 4.17 -3.96
CA VAL A 151 -0.12 4.76 -3.75
C VAL A 151 -1.13 4.08 -4.66
N ASP A 152 -2.10 3.42 -4.03
CA ASP A 152 -3.28 2.89 -4.70
C ASP A 152 -4.30 4.01 -4.88
N LEU A 153 -4.46 4.47 -6.12
CA LEU A 153 -5.41 5.53 -6.49
C LEU A 153 -6.80 4.90 -6.68
N GLU A 154 -7.49 4.70 -5.57
CA GLU A 154 -8.76 3.99 -5.54
C GLU A 154 -9.84 4.73 -6.36
N HIS A 155 -10.51 3.99 -7.24
CA HIS A 155 -11.51 4.49 -8.19
C HIS A 155 -10.99 5.60 -9.13
N TYR A 156 -9.71 5.54 -9.50
CA TYR A 156 -9.08 6.57 -10.33
C TYR A 156 -9.81 6.79 -11.67
N PHE A 157 -10.13 5.72 -12.38
CA PHE A 157 -10.77 5.83 -13.69
C PHE A 157 -12.23 6.29 -13.58
N ASP A 158 -12.96 5.90 -12.55
CA ASP A 158 -14.30 6.43 -12.26
C ASP A 158 -14.20 7.93 -11.90
N GLY A 159 -13.21 8.28 -11.07
CA GLY A 159 -12.91 9.67 -10.70
C GLY A 159 -12.59 10.55 -11.90
N LEU A 160 -11.84 10.04 -12.89
CA LEU A 160 -11.61 10.76 -14.15
C LEU A 160 -12.91 11.01 -14.93
N GLY A 161 -13.88 10.11 -14.83
CA GLY A 161 -15.20 10.31 -15.42
C GLY A 161 -16.01 11.42 -14.73
N HIS A 162 -15.83 11.60 -13.41
CA HIS A 162 -16.51 12.63 -12.65
C HIS A 162 -15.80 13.99 -12.69
N ASP A 163 -14.49 13.99 -12.52
CA ASP A 163 -13.63 15.18 -12.54
C ASP A 163 -12.18 14.81 -12.94
N PRO A 164 -11.83 14.91 -14.23
CA PRO A 164 -10.49 14.57 -14.71
C PRO A 164 -9.39 15.40 -14.06
N GLY A 165 -9.67 16.68 -13.75
CA GLY A 165 -8.73 17.58 -13.14
C GLY A 165 -8.35 17.13 -11.73
N TYR A 166 -9.33 16.70 -10.95
CA TYR A 166 -9.10 16.27 -9.58
C TYR A 166 -8.36 14.92 -9.51
N GLY A 167 -8.78 13.92 -10.29
CA GLY A 167 -8.09 12.64 -10.34
C GLY A 167 -6.60 12.79 -10.67
N LEU A 168 -6.28 13.64 -11.65
CA LEU A 168 -4.88 13.95 -11.99
C LEU A 168 -4.16 14.67 -10.85
N GLN A 169 -4.81 15.61 -10.14
CA GLN A 169 -4.20 16.27 -8.98
C GLN A 169 -3.83 15.28 -7.88
N VAL A 170 -4.68 14.29 -7.59
CA VAL A 170 -4.36 13.25 -6.59
C VAL A 170 -3.13 12.45 -7.04
N ALA A 171 -3.08 12.02 -8.30
CA ALA A 171 -1.94 11.28 -8.85
C ALA A 171 -0.62 12.08 -8.81
N LEU A 172 -0.66 13.39 -9.07
CA LEU A 172 0.51 14.26 -9.02
C LEU A 172 0.91 14.64 -7.57
N THR A 173 0.02 14.46 -6.60
CA THR A 173 0.26 14.74 -5.19
C THR A 173 0.89 13.54 -4.48
N ALA A 174 0.59 12.35 -4.96
CA ALA A 174 1.15 11.08 -4.50
C ALA A 174 2.61 10.92 -4.94
#